data_8425204ae0403098a0e0af062778c1db
#
_entry.id   8425204ae0403098a0e0af062778c1db
#
_cell.length_a   1.000
_cell.length_b   1.000
_cell.length_c   1.000
_cell.angle_alpha   90.00
_cell.angle_beta   90.00
_cell.angle_gamma   90.00
#
_symmetry.space_group_name_H-M   'P 1'
#
loop_
_entity.id
_entity.type
_entity.pdbx_description
1 polymer ?
#
loop_
_entity_poly.entity_id
_entity_poly.type
_entity_poly.pdbx_seq_one_letter_code
_entity_poly.pdbx_strand_id
1 'polypeptide(L)'
;MEVINLDNETSVPSLWKLWRPLALPSLFFLAVIYCEELFLKVYCFRTLLPEGAVFTFLFTLPPALLLGVLCGGLPAHWGRILLPALTALVSVWVGTQMVYYHMFKTFLSIFSLTKMAMVAQSFGEMAVGNVLANWFPILMLAAPTILALIFRKRLIPAGAGSGRSRCLRWAAMAAAVQLASMGLVLLCG
;
A
#
# COMPACT_ATOMS: atom_id res chain seq x y z
N MET A 1 26.86 -24.47 -50.39
CA MET A 1 26.51 -23.03 -50.21
C MET A 1 25.50 -22.99 -49.11
N GLU A 2 26.01 -22.88 -47.90
CA GLU A 2 25.25 -22.96 -46.65
C GLU A 2 24.74 -21.54 -46.29
N VAL A 3 23.45 -21.34 -46.38
CA VAL A 3 22.83 -20.07 -46.05
C VAL A 3 22.83 -19.95 -44.54
N ILE A 4 23.73 -19.13 -43.99
CA ILE A 4 23.77 -18.75 -42.58
C ILE A 4 22.53 -17.93 -42.31
N ASN A 5 21.59 -18.53 -41.60
CA ASN A 5 20.40 -17.88 -41.13
C ASN A 5 20.76 -16.95 -39.94
N LEU A 6 20.91 -15.64 -40.23
CA LEU A 6 21.29 -14.59 -39.28
C LEU A 6 20.12 -14.05 -38.45
N ASP A 7 19.00 -14.76 -38.41
CA ASP A 7 17.80 -14.32 -37.66
C ASP A 7 17.82 -14.73 -36.17
N ASN A 8 18.98 -14.79 -35.58
CA ASN A 8 19.07 -14.87 -34.12
C ASN A 8 19.15 -13.44 -33.55
N GLU A 9 18.08 -12.65 -33.79
CA GLU A 9 17.84 -11.45 -33.01
C GLU A 9 17.75 -11.86 -31.55
N THR A 10 18.83 -11.67 -30.81
CA THR A 10 18.83 -11.61 -29.35
C THR A 10 17.94 -10.44 -28.93
N SER A 11 16.64 -10.70 -28.91
CA SER A 11 15.64 -9.75 -28.40
C SER A 11 15.98 -9.50 -26.94
N VAL A 12 16.75 -8.43 -26.70
CA VAL A 12 16.99 -7.89 -25.35
C VAL A 12 15.60 -7.72 -24.73
N PRO A 13 15.29 -8.45 -23.65
CA PRO A 13 13.98 -8.33 -23.05
C PRO A 13 13.77 -6.87 -22.66
N SER A 14 12.76 -6.23 -23.23
CA SER A 14 12.51 -4.81 -23.00
C SER A 14 12.57 -4.55 -21.48
N LEU A 15 13.34 -3.54 -21.06
CA LEU A 15 13.54 -3.21 -19.63
C LEU A 15 12.24 -3.23 -18.85
N TRP A 16 11.13 -2.83 -19.50
CA TRP A 16 9.78 -2.90 -18.96
C TRP A 16 9.33 -4.31 -18.53
N LYS A 17 9.63 -5.34 -19.30
CA LYS A 17 9.30 -6.73 -18.92
C LYS A 17 10.03 -7.17 -17.63
N LEU A 18 11.22 -6.62 -17.41
CA LEU A 18 12.04 -6.92 -16.24
C LEU A 18 11.49 -6.26 -14.95
N TRP A 19 10.97 -5.02 -15.06
CA TRP A 19 10.53 -4.22 -13.91
C TRP A 19 9.04 -4.37 -13.60
N ARG A 20 8.26 -4.75 -14.60
CA ARG A 20 6.81 -4.92 -14.51
C ARG A 20 6.32 -5.70 -13.27
N PRO A 21 6.93 -6.84 -12.88
CA PRO A 21 6.47 -7.63 -11.72
C PRO A 21 6.56 -6.90 -10.39
N LEU A 22 7.46 -5.92 -10.27
CA LEU A 22 7.63 -5.11 -9.07
C LEU A 22 6.87 -3.78 -9.18
N ALA A 23 6.92 -3.14 -10.35
CA ALA A 23 6.32 -1.82 -10.58
C ALA A 23 4.79 -1.85 -10.48
N LEU A 24 4.12 -2.84 -11.07
CA LEU A 24 2.65 -2.91 -11.06
C LEU A 24 2.06 -3.05 -9.65
N PRO A 25 2.52 -3.98 -8.78
CA PRO A 25 2.04 -4.05 -7.42
C PRO A 25 2.39 -2.78 -6.61
N SER A 26 3.58 -2.20 -6.82
CA SER A 26 3.98 -0.96 -6.13
C SER A 26 3.09 0.22 -6.48
N LEU A 27 2.77 0.41 -7.77
CA LEU A 27 1.86 1.45 -8.22
C LEU A 27 0.44 1.23 -7.70
N PHE A 28 -0.02 -0.03 -7.65
CA PHE A 28 -1.30 -0.36 -7.08
C PHE A 28 -1.37 0.00 -5.59
N PHE A 29 -0.37 -0.40 -4.79
CA PHE A 29 -0.32 -0.04 -3.37
C PHE A 29 -0.18 1.45 -3.17
N LEU A 30 0.59 2.15 -4.01
CA LEU A 30 0.69 3.61 -3.96
C LEU A 30 -0.67 4.27 -4.16
N ALA A 31 -1.42 3.85 -5.17
CA ALA A 31 -2.76 4.38 -5.42
C ALA A 31 -3.71 4.08 -4.26
N VAL A 32 -3.71 2.83 -3.76
CA VAL A 32 -4.58 2.42 -2.65
C VAL A 32 -4.27 3.20 -1.38
N ILE A 33 -3.03 3.16 -0.90
CA ILE A 33 -2.64 3.81 0.36
C ILE A 33 -2.89 5.32 0.27
N TYR A 34 -2.51 5.94 -0.84
CA TYR A 34 -2.71 7.37 -1.04
C TYR A 34 -4.20 7.76 -1.03
N CYS A 35 -5.04 7.01 -1.76
CA CYS A 35 -6.49 7.27 -1.77
C CYS A 35 -7.12 7.06 -0.40
N GLU A 36 -6.75 6.00 0.33
CA GLU A 36 -7.28 5.71 1.67
C GLU A 36 -6.83 6.77 2.68
N GLU A 37 -5.58 7.22 2.63
CA GLU A 37 -5.06 8.29 3.49
C GLU A 37 -5.73 9.64 3.19
N LEU A 38 -5.95 9.99 1.92
CA LEU A 38 -6.70 11.18 1.55
C LEU A 38 -8.15 11.09 2.03
N PHE A 39 -8.78 9.93 1.83
CA PHE A 39 -10.14 9.68 2.30
C PHE A 39 -10.24 9.87 3.82
N LEU A 40 -9.30 9.28 4.58
CA LEU A 40 -9.24 9.44 6.03
C LEU A 40 -9.11 10.92 6.43
N LYS A 41 -8.23 11.67 5.78
CA LYS A 41 -8.02 13.10 6.06
C LYS A 41 -9.26 13.94 5.76
N VAL A 42 -9.86 13.77 4.59
CA VAL A 42 -11.08 14.49 4.21
C VAL A 42 -12.23 14.15 5.16
N TYR A 43 -12.37 12.86 5.52
CA TYR A 43 -13.45 12.41 6.37
C TYR A 43 -13.30 12.88 7.83
N CYS A 44 -12.08 12.83 8.38
CA CYS A 44 -11.83 13.23 9.78
C CYS A 44 -11.73 14.75 9.95
N PHE A 45 -11.06 15.46 9.04
CA PHE A 45 -10.79 16.89 9.20
C PHE A 45 -11.69 17.79 8.36
N ARG A 46 -12.41 17.24 7.38
CA ARG A 46 -13.27 17.96 6.41
C ARG A 46 -12.53 19.04 5.62
N THR A 47 -11.19 18.99 5.63
CA THR A 47 -10.32 19.91 4.90
C THR A 47 -9.22 19.11 4.22
N LEU A 48 -8.86 19.52 3.00
CA LEU A 48 -7.72 18.98 2.28
C LEU A 48 -6.82 20.16 1.91
N LEU A 49 -5.77 20.37 2.71
CA LEU A 49 -4.73 21.34 2.37
C LEU A 49 -3.84 20.74 1.28
N PRO A 50 -3.50 21.48 0.22
CA PRO A 50 -2.65 20.97 -0.87
C PRO A 50 -1.28 20.52 -0.38
N GLU A 51 -0.68 21.23 0.57
CA GLU A 51 0.57 20.84 1.23
C GLU A 51 0.44 19.47 1.93
N GLY A 52 -0.66 19.24 2.65
CA GLY A 52 -0.94 17.97 3.30
C GLY A 52 -1.10 16.81 2.32
N ALA A 53 -1.63 17.05 1.12
CA ALA A 53 -1.74 16.04 0.07
C ALA A 53 -0.36 15.66 -0.49
N VAL A 54 0.54 16.63 -0.71
CA VAL A 54 1.91 16.40 -1.17
C VAL A 54 2.70 15.58 -0.16
N PHE A 55 2.66 15.96 1.13
CA PHE A 55 3.33 15.20 2.19
C PHE A 55 2.77 13.78 2.30
N THR A 56 1.44 13.62 2.21
CA THR A 56 0.82 12.29 2.19
C THR A 56 1.37 11.44 1.06
N PHE A 57 1.44 11.98 -0.15
CA PHE A 57 2.00 11.28 -1.30
C PHE A 57 3.45 10.84 -1.04
N LEU A 58 4.28 11.73 -0.51
CA LEU A 58 5.68 11.46 -0.23
C LEU A 58 5.85 10.33 0.81
N PHE A 59 5.03 10.34 1.87
CA PHE A 59 5.08 9.30 2.92
C PHE A 59 4.42 7.99 2.52
N THR A 60 3.55 7.95 1.53
CA THR A 60 2.96 6.72 1.00
C THR A 60 3.89 5.97 0.04
N LEU A 61 4.89 6.64 -0.55
CA LEU A 61 5.84 6.02 -1.49
C LEU A 61 6.61 4.83 -0.87
N PRO A 62 7.30 4.96 0.29
CA PRO A 62 8.09 3.88 0.85
C PRO A 62 7.27 2.63 1.19
N PRO A 63 6.15 2.69 1.93
CA PRO A 63 5.36 1.51 2.22
C PRO A 63 4.78 0.88 0.95
N ALA A 64 4.36 1.67 -0.04
CA ALA A 64 3.88 1.16 -1.31
C ALA A 64 4.96 0.38 -2.09
N LEU A 65 6.20 0.89 -2.12
CA LEU A 65 7.34 0.20 -2.72
C LEU A 65 7.66 -1.11 -1.99
N LEU A 66 7.69 -1.10 -0.65
CA LEU A 66 7.95 -2.30 0.16
C LEU A 66 6.89 -3.37 -0.03
N LEU A 67 5.60 -3.02 0.02
CA LEU A 67 4.50 -3.94 -0.21
C LEU A 67 4.52 -4.49 -1.65
N GLY A 68 4.86 -3.65 -2.62
CA GLY A 68 5.05 -4.06 -4.00
C GLY A 68 6.18 -5.07 -4.18
N VAL A 69 7.32 -4.87 -3.49
CA VAL A 69 8.44 -5.82 -3.46
C VAL A 69 8.02 -7.15 -2.82
N LEU A 70 7.29 -7.10 -1.70
CA LEU A 70 6.79 -8.30 -1.04
C LEU A 70 5.89 -9.13 -1.97
N CYS A 71 4.98 -8.48 -2.70
CA CYS A 71 4.08 -9.19 -3.62
C CYS A 71 4.75 -9.62 -4.92
N GLY A 72 5.53 -8.74 -5.54
CA GLY A 72 6.16 -8.98 -6.84
C GLY A 72 7.46 -9.76 -6.79
N GLY A 73 8.12 -9.82 -5.62
CA GLY A 73 9.34 -10.58 -5.39
C GLY A 73 9.11 -12.07 -5.16
N LEU A 74 7.92 -12.44 -4.70
CA LEU A 74 7.53 -13.83 -4.44
C LEU A 74 7.07 -14.55 -5.72
N PRO A 75 7.06 -15.90 -5.73
CA PRO A 75 6.42 -16.66 -6.80
C PRO A 75 4.98 -16.20 -7.02
N ALA A 76 4.54 -16.18 -8.28
CA ALA A 76 3.25 -15.60 -8.68
C ALA A 76 2.05 -16.12 -7.88
N HIS A 77 2.07 -17.39 -7.47
CA HIS A 77 1.00 -17.98 -6.65
C HIS A 77 0.86 -17.25 -5.31
N TRP A 78 1.95 -17.12 -4.56
CA TRP A 78 1.98 -16.45 -3.25
C TRP A 78 1.72 -14.94 -3.37
N GLY A 79 2.32 -14.28 -4.37
CA GLY A 79 2.08 -12.86 -4.60
C GLY A 79 0.61 -12.55 -4.86
N ARG A 80 -0.11 -13.41 -5.62
CA ARG A 80 -1.55 -13.24 -5.88
C ARG A 80 -2.45 -13.44 -4.67
N ILE A 81 -2.00 -14.17 -3.66
CA ILE A 81 -2.71 -14.32 -2.38
C ILE A 81 -2.36 -13.16 -1.46
N LEU A 82 -1.08 -12.80 -1.42
CA LEU A 82 -0.56 -11.77 -0.53
C LEU A 82 -1.07 -10.36 -0.91
N LEU A 83 -1.23 -10.08 -2.20
CA LEU A 83 -1.69 -8.79 -2.68
C LEU A 83 -3.05 -8.36 -2.05
N PRO A 84 -4.14 -9.14 -2.18
CA PRO A 84 -5.41 -8.77 -1.56
C PRO A 84 -5.35 -8.85 -0.02
N ALA A 85 -4.57 -9.77 0.55
CA ALA A 85 -4.42 -9.87 2.00
C ALA A 85 -3.75 -8.61 2.60
N LEU A 86 -2.68 -8.12 1.99
CA LEU A 86 -2.02 -6.89 2.43
C LEU A 86 -2.89 -5.66 2.16
N THR A 87 -3.63 -5.63 1.04
CA THR A 87 -4.58 -4.55 0.78
C THR A 87 -5.67 -4.51 1.84
N ALA A 88 -6.25 -5.66 2.19
CA ALA A 88 -7.23 -5.76 3.28
C ALA A 88 -6.65 -5.30 4.63
N LEU A 89 -5.39 -5.66 4.93
CA LEU A 89 -4.72 -5.22 6.15
C LEU A 89 -4.58 -3.69 6.21
N VAL A 90 -4.21 -3.06 5.10
CA VAL A 90 -4.11 -1.58 4.99
C VAL A 90 -5.49 -0.96 5.18
N SER A 91 -6.52 -1.45 4.49
CA SER A 91 -7.90 -0.94 4.62
C SER A 91 -8.45 -1.10 6.05
N VAL A 92 -8.20 -2.23 6.70
CA VAL A 92 -8.57 -2.44 8.11
C VAL A 92 -7.83 -1.48 9.03
N TRP A 93 -6.54 -1.25 8.79
CA TRP A 93 -5.75 -0.28 9.56
C TRP A 93 -6.32 1.14 9.45
N VAL A 94 -6.60 1.60 8.23
CA VAL A 94 -7.18 2.94 7.97
C VAL A 94 -8.59 3.04 8.57
N GLY A 95 -9.42 2.00 8.43
CA GLY A 95 -10.74 1.92 9.05
C GLY A 95 -10.69 1.99 10.57
N THR A 96 -9.73 1.31 11.18
CA THR A 96 -9.50 1.37 12.64
C THR A 96 -9.11 2.79 13.07
N GLN A 97 -8.22 3.46 12.34
CA GLN A 97 -7.85 4.85 12.60
C GLN A 97 -9.06 5.78 12.52
N MET A 98 -9.92 5.57 11.52
CA MET A 98 -11.14 6.36 11.32
C MET A 98 -12.12 6.21 12.49
N VAL A 99 -12.42 4.98 12.91
CA VAL A 99 -13.30 4.69 14.04
C VAL A 99 -12.72 5.26 15.34
N TYR A 100 -11.43 5.05 15.56
CA TYR A 100 -10.73 5.55 16.75
C TYR A 100 -10.77 7.07 16.81
N TYR A 101 -10.54 7.75 15.69
CA TYR A 101 -10.62 9.22 15.62
C TYR A 101 -12.03 9.74 15.94
N HIS A 102 -13.08 9.04 15.50
CA HIS A 102 -14.48 9.44 15.82
C HIS A 102 -14.77 9.35 17.32
N MET A 103 -14.21 8.34 18.00
CA MET A 103 -14.40 8.13 19.45
C MET A 103 -13.57 9.10 20.28
N PHE A 104 -12.29 9.27 19.95
CA PHE A 104 -11.31 9.93 20.84
C PHE A 104 -10.80 11.26 20.29
N LYS A 105 -11.14 11.66 19.06
CA LYS A 105 -10.64 12.85 18.35
C LYS A 105 -9.11 12.90 18.21
N THR A 106 -8.46 11.76 18.36
CA THR A 106 -7.02 11.54 18.18
C THR A 106 -6.78 10.29 17.35
N PHE A 107 -5.64 10.20 16.68
CA PHE A 107 -5.26 8.99 15.96
C PHE A 107 -4.68 7.93 16.91
N LEU A 108 -4.87 6.67 16.54
CA LEU A 108 -4.33 5.53 17.26
C LEU A 108 -2.79 5.58 17.21
N SER A 109 -2.16 5.73 18.37
CA SER A 109 -0.71 5.69 18.51
C SER A 109 -0.23 4.31 18.97
N ILE A 110 1.07 4.02 18.83
CA ILE A 110 1.68 2.78 19.33
C ILE A 110 1.44 2.61 20.84
N PHE A 111 1.48 3.69 21.60
CA PHE A 111 1.16 3.67 23.02
C PHE A 111 -0.30 3.27 23.29
N SER A 112 -1.23 3.74 22.47
CA SER A 112 -2.65 3.37 22.59
C SER A 112 -2.88 1.89 22.27
N LEU A 113 -2.08 1.28 21.39
CA LEU A 113 -2.15 -0.15 21.09
C LEU A 113 -1.86 -1.02 22.31
N THR A 114 -0.94 -0.61 23.17
CA THR A 114 -0.62 -1.37 24.40
C THR A 114 -1.78 -1.42 25.40
N LYS A 115 -2.69 -0.45 25.33
CA LYS A 115 -3.90 -0.38 26.17
C LYS A 115 -5.18 -0.83 25.44
N MET A 116 -5.05 -1.35 24.23
CA MET A 116 -6.20 -1.64 23.35
C MET A 116 -7.16 -2.68 23.95
N ALA A 117 -6.65 -3.66 24.70
CA ALA A 117 -7.48 -4.65 25.40
C ALA A 117 -8.38 -3.98 26.46
N MET A 118 -7.85 -3.06 27.23
CA MET A 118 -8.61 -2.30 28.23
C MET A 118 -9.66 -1.38 27.56
N VAL A 119 -9.27 -0.73 26.47
CA VAL A 119 -10.17 0.11 25.67
C VAL A 119 -11.30 -0.72 25.06
N ALA A 120 -10.99 -1.90 24.52
CA ALA A 120 -12.01 -2.80 23.97
C ALA A 120 -13.03 -3.27 25.02
N GLN A 121 -12.57 -3.59 26.24
CA GLN A 121 -13.46 -3.97 27.35
C GLN A 121 -14.37 -2.81 27.80
N SER A 122 -13.83 -1.60 27.87
CA SER A 122 -14.59 -0.43 28.41
C SER A 122 -15.46 0.25 27.36
N PHE A 123 -15.08 0.22 26.08
CA PHE A 123 -15.71 0.98 25.01
C PHE A 123 -16.13 0.10 23.80
N GLY A 124 -16.15 -1.23 23.96
CA GLY A 124 -16.48 -2.15 22.87
C GLY A 124 -17.85 -1.92 22.23
N GLU A 125 -18.88 -1.70 23.04
CA GLU A 125 -20.24 -1.40 22.55
C GLU A 125 -20.28 -0.07 21.78
N MET A 126 -19.57 0.95 22.27
CA MET A 126 -19.46 2.25 21.60
C MET A 126 -18.70 2.10 20.27
N ALA A 127 -17.65 1.27 20.23
CA ALA A 127 -16.91 0.99 19.00
C ALA A 127 -17.79 0.32 17.95
N VAL A 128 -18.58 -0.70 18.35
CA VAL A 128 -19.53 -1.37 17.45
C VAL A 128 -20.58 -0.38 16.95
N GLY A 129 -21.15 0.45 17.83
CA GLY A 129 -22.08 1.51 17.44
C GLY A 129 -21.49 2.47 16.42
N ASN A 130 -20.23 2.91 16.60
CA ASN A 130 -19.53 3.76 15.64
C ASN A 130 -19.24 3.05 14.30
N VAL A 131 -18.90 1.77 14.31
CA VAL A 131 -18.74 0.98 13.07
C VAL A 131 -20.06 0.92 12.31
N LEU A 132 -21.18 0.62 12.99
CA LEU A 132 -22.50 0.57 12.37
C LEU A 132 -22.96 1.94 11.86
N ALA A 133 -22.73 3.01 12.60
CA ALA A 133 -23.04 4.37 12.17
C ALA A 133 -22.23 4.82 10.95
N ASN A 134 -21.00 4.30 10.78
CA ASN A 134 -20.08 4.63 9.70
C ASN A 134 -19.93 3.49 8.68
N TRP A 135 -20.97 2.67 8.49
CA TRP A 135 -20.92 1.51 7.59
C TRP A 135 -20.54 1.88 6.14
N PHE A 136 -21.03 3.02 5.63
CA PHE A 136 -20.77 3.46 4.26
C PHE A 136 -19.30 3.83 4.02
N PRO A 137 -18.63 4.67 4.84
CA PRO A 137 -17.19 4.90 4.74
C PRO A 137 -16.36 3.62 4.86
N ILE A 138 -16.75 2.70 5.75
CA ILE A 138 -16.05 1.42 5.91
C ILE A 138 -16.19 0.55 4.64
N LEU A 139 -17.37 0.55 4.03
CA LEU A 139 -17.60 -0.13 2.76
C LEU A 139 -16.72 0.46 1.63
N MET A 140 -16.56 1.78 1.61
CA MET A 140 -15.65 2.44 0.67
C MET A 140 -14.19 1.97 0.83
N LEU A 141 -13.73 1.78 2.06
CA LEU A 141 -12.40 1.24 2.35
C LEU A 141 -12.24 -0.24 1.96
N ALA A 142 -13.33 -1.00 1.82
CA ALA A 142 -13.27 -2.37 1.31
C ALA A 142 -13.09 -2.45 -0.23
N ALA A 143 -13.43 -1.40 -0.96
CA ALA A 143 -13.36 -1.37 -2.42
C ALA A 143 -11.97 -1.70 -2.99
N PRO A 144 -10.83 -1.17 -2.47
CA PRO A 144 -9.50 -1.52 -2.93
C PRO A 144 -9.19 -3.01 -2.80
N THR A 145 -9.66 -3.65 -1.72
CA THR A 145 -9.50 -5.10 -1.52
C THR A 145 -10.25 -5.91 -2.58
N ILE A 146 -11.45 -5.50 -2.94
CA ILE A 146 -12.23 -6.12 -4.01
C ILE A 146 -11.51 -5.92 -5.35
N LEU A 147 -11.00 -4.73 -5.63
CA LEU A 147 -10.19 -4.47 -6.82
C LEU A 147 -8.92 -5.33 -6.86
N ALA A 148 -8.24 -5.48 -5.73
CA ALA A 148 -7.08 -6.35 -5.62
C ALA A 148 -7.41 -7.82 -5.97
N LEU A 149 -8.55 -8.34 -5.49
CA LEU A 149 -9.03 -9.70 -5.81
C LEU A 149 -9.32 -9.87 -7.30
N ILE A 150 -9.98 -8.90 -7.93
CA ILE A 150 -10.33 -8.94 -9.36
C ILE A 150 -9.07 -8.86 -10.22
N PHE A 151 -8.17 -7.91 -9.93
CA PHE A 151 -7.01 -7.61 -10.76
C PHE A 151 -5.74 -8.38 -10.40
N ARG A 152 -5.74 -9.26 -9.37
CA ARG A 152 -4.56 -9.99 -8.89
C ARG A 152 -3.75 -10.69 -9.99
N LYS A 153 -4.42 -11.26 -11.00
CA LYS A 153 -3.75 -11.95 -12.12
C LYS A 153 -3.08 -10.96 -13.09
N ARG A 154 -3.62 -9.75 -13.23
CA ARG A 154 -3.03 -8.69 -14.07
C ARG A 154 -1.88 -7.99 -13.38
N LEU A 155 -2.01 -7.75 -12.08
CA LEU A 155 -0.99 -7.09 -11.25
C LEU A 155 0.22 -7.99 -11.02
N ILE A 156 -0.02 -9.32 -10.88
CA ILE A 156 1.04 -10.31 -10.69
C ILE A 156 0.92 -11.37 -11.80
N PRO A 157 1.61 -11.16 -12.94
CA PRO A 157 1.58 -12.08 -14.07
C PRO A 157 2.21 -13.43 -13.72
N ALA A 158 1.87 -14.47 -14.50
CA ALA A 158 2.53 -15.77 -14.43
C ALA A 158 4.02 -15.57 -14.79
N GLY A 159 4.93 -16.12 -13.99
CA GLY A 159 6.36 -15.86 -14.15
C GLY A 159 6.87 -14.66 -13.33
N ALA A 160 6.00 -13.99 -12.56
CA ALA A 160 6.46 -13.08 -11.53
C ALA A 160 7.30 -13.87 -10.50
N GLY A 161 8.44 -13.35 -10.23
CA GLY A 161 9.44 -13.85 -9.32
C GLY A 161 10.68 -13.04 -9.63
N SER A 162 10.85 -11.94 -8.94
CA SER A 162 11.99 -11.07 -9.19
C SER A 162 13.22 -11.63 -8.51
N GLY A 163 14.37 -11.62 -9.20
CA GLY A 163 15.64 -12.03 -8.61
C GLY A 163 15.94 -11.22 -7.33
N ARG A 164 16.53 -11.88 -6.32
CA ARG A 164 16.85 -11.31 -5.01
C ARG A 164 17.55 -9.93 -5.10
N SER A 165 18.45 -9.76 -6.05
CA SER A 165 19.17 -8.49 -6.26
C SER A 165 18.26 -7.33 -6.71
N ARG A 166 17.19 -7.62 -7.47
CA ARG A 166 16.20 -6.62 -7.88
C ARG A 166 15.32 -6.21 -6.71
N CYS A 167 14.83 -7.17 -5.94
CA CYS A 167 14.06 -6.91 -4.72
C CYS A 167 14.86 -6.05 -3.73
N LEU A 168 16.15 -6.36 -3.56
CA LEU A 168 17.01 -5.59 -2.66
C LEU A 168 17.20 -4.14 -3.13
N ARG A 169 17.37 -3.90 -4.43
CA ARG A 169 17.48 -2.54 -4.99
C ARG A 169 16.18 -1.74 -4.77
N TRP A 170 15.03 -2.34 -4.99
CA TRP A 170 13.74 -1.69 -4.73
C TRP A 170 13.53 -1.39 -3.25
N ALA A 171 13.89 -2.31 -2.36
CA ALA A 171 13.83 -2.10 -0.93
C ALA A 171 14.80 -0.98 -0.48
N ALA A 172 16.02 -0.95 -1.03
CA ALA A 172 16.97 0.13 -0.78
C ALA A 172 16.46 1.49 -1.28
N MET A 173 15.80 1.51 -2.44
CA MET A 173 15.16 2.72 -2.97
C MET A 173 14.02 3.21 -2.07
N ALA A 174 13.20 2.29 -1.56
CA ALA A 174 12.14 2.62 -0.59
C ALA A 174 12.73 3.22 0.70
N ALA A 175 13.81 2.64 1.23
CA ALA A 175 14.51 3.16 2.41
C ALA A 175 15.11 4.56 2.15
N ALA A 176 15.72 4.77 0.98
CA ALA A 176 16.28 6.07 0.61
C ALA A 176 15.18 7.15 0.50
N VAL A 177 14.03 6.82 -0.10
CA VAL A 177 12.88 7.73 -0.17
C VAL A 177 12.33 8.05 1.22
N GLN A 178 12.28 7.05 2.12
CA GLN A 178 11.85 7.27 3.51
C GLN A 178 12.78 8.25 4.25
N LEU A 179 14.08 8.06 4.13
CA LEU A 179 15.07 8.94 4.75
C LEU A 179 14.99 10.37 4.19
N ALA A 180 14.85 10.49 2.87
CA ALA A 180 14.67 11.79 2.22
C ALA A 180 13.39 12.49 2.68
N SER A 181 12.27 11.74 2.80
CA SER A 181 10.99 12.29 3.29
C SER A 181 11.12 12.79 4.74
N MET A 182 11.78 12.02 5.60
CA MET A 182 12.02 12.45 6.99
C MET A 182 12.93 13.67 7.05
N GLY A 183 14.00 13.69 6.23
CA GLY A 183 14.90 14.86 6.12
C GLY A 183 14.17 16.11 5.67
N LEU A 184 13.27 15.99 4.69
CA LEU A 184 12.47 17.13 4.20
C LEU A 184 11.58 17.71 5.30
N VAL A 185 10.92 16.85 6.09
CA VAL A 185 10.08 17.29 7.21
C VAL A 185 10.90 18.02 8.28
N LEU A 186 12.11 17.54 8.58
CA LEU A 186 12.98 18.20 9.54
C LEU A 186 13.52 19.55 9.05
N LEU A 187 13.56 19.76 7.73
CA LEU A 187 14.00 21.04 7.15
C LEU A 187 12.84 22.06 7.00
N CYS A 188 11.60 21.58 6.87
CA CYS A 188 10.42 22.42 6.67
C CYS A 188 9.65 22.71 7.97
N GLY A 189 9.96 21.99 9.07
CA GLY A 189 9.35 22.17 10.39
C GLY A 189 10.27 22.93 11.31
#